data_92a49098924ccd78183555a6aaddadad
#
_entry.id   92a49098924ccd78183555a6aaddadad
#
_cell.length_a   1.000
_cell.length_b   1.000
_cell.length_c   1.000
_cell.angle_alpha   90.00
_cell.angle_beta   90.00
_cell.angle_gamma   90.00
#
_symmetry.space_group_name_H-M   'P 1'
#
loop_
_entity.id
_entity.type
_entity.pdbx_description
1 polymer ?
#
loop_
_entity_poly.entity_id
_entity_poly.type
_entity_poly.pdbx_seq_one_letter_code
_entity_poly.pdbx_strand_id
1 'polypeptide(L)'
;MNKQRNYSKTGRITQGAAIAALYVALTMIVAPIAFGPVQFRISEALCVLPYFLPSAVPGVTIGCFLANLLCGAAPLDVVFGSLATLIGAVGSYYLGKKNKWLVCVPPILSNTIIVPWVLRYAYGSTDLIPYAMLTVGTVSYTHLRAHETSAHL
;
A
#
# COMPACT_ATOMS: atom_id res chain seq x y z
N MET A 1 15.77 -13.10 17.18
CA MET A 1 16.12 -11.88 17.95
C MET A 1 16.24 -10.72 16.98
N ASN A 2 15.22 -9.87 16.95
CA ASN A 2 15.18 -8.73 16.01
C ASN A 2 16.02 -7.59 16.63
N LYS A 3 17.27 -7.47 16.20
CA LYS A 3 18.15 -6.37 16.57
C LYS A 3 17.61 -5.11 15.90
N GLN A 4 16.67 -4.45 16.54
CA GLN A 4 16.23 -3.10 16.11
C GLN A 4 17.48 -2.23 16.15
N ARG A 5 18.05 -1.95 15.00
CA ARG A 5 19.07 -0.92 14.86
C ARG A 5 18.45 0.40 15.32
N ASN A 6 18.96 0.94 16.42
CA ASN A 6 18.60 2.26 16.89
C ASN A 6 19.09 3.30 15.86
N TYR A 7 18.32 3.46 14.80
CA TYR A 7 18.57 4.55 13.86
C TYR A 7 18.31 5.89 14.57
N SER A 8 19.23 6.84 14.37
CA SER A 8 19.02 8.23 14.78
C SER A 8 17.71 8.77 14.18
N LYS A 9 17.12 9.78 14.79
CA LYS A 9 15.87 10.41 14.27
C LYS A 9 16.02 10.77 12.78
N THR A 10 17.17 11.30 12.39
CA THR A 10 17.53 11.62 11.01
C THR A 10 17.50 10.40 10.10
N GLY A 11 18.07 9.27 10.53
CA GLY A 11 18.05 8.04 9.76
C GLY A 11 16.65 7.49 9.50
N ARG A 12 15.73 7.62 10.45
CA ARG A 12 14.32 7.22 10.25
C ARG A 12 13.61 8.10 9.24
N ILE A 13 13.86 9.41 9.26
CA ILE A 13 13.29 10.35 8.30
C ILE A 13 13.81 10.05 6.89
N THR A 14 15.12 9.83 6.74
CA THR A 14 15.74 9.49 5.46
C THR A 14 15.18 8.19 4.88
N GLN A 15 14.99 7.16 5.72
CA GLN A 15 14.39 5.91 5.29
C GLN A 15 12.93 6.08 4.85
N GLY A 16 12.14 6.82 5.62
CA GLY A 16 10.75 7.14 5.26
C GLY A 16 10.66 7.91 3.94
N ALA A 17 11.53 8.90 3.74
CA ALA A 17 11.61 9.67 2.50
C ALA A 17 12.00 8.81 1.30
N ALA A 18 12.98 7.90 1.45
CA ALA A 18 13.39 6.98 0.40
C ALA A 18 12.25 6.02 0.01
N ILE A 19 11.50 5.51 0.99
CA ILE A 19 10.34 4.63 0.76
C ILE A 19 9.23 5.40 0.06
N ALA A 20 8.96 6.63 0.46
CA ALA A 20 7.97 7.48 -0.21
C ALA A 20 8.35 7.76 -1.67
N ALA A 21 9.63 8.08 -1.94
CA ALA A 21 10.13 8.29 -3.28
C ALA A 21 10.01 7.03 -4.15
N LEU A 22 10.34 5.86 -3.59
CA LEU A 22 10.19 4.58 -4.28
C LEU A 22 8.73 4.27 -4.59
N TYR A 23 7.82 4.54 -3.65
CA TYR A 23 6.38 4.37 -3.84
C TYR A 23 5.87 5.23 -5.00
N VAL A 24 6.23 6.52 -5.01
CA VAL A 24 5.87 7.45 -6.09
C VAL A 24 6.42 6.97 -7.43
N ALA A 25 7.69 6.61 -7.49
CA ALA A 25 8.34 6.14 -8.72
C ALA A 25 7.65 4.90 -9.29
N LEU A 26 7.36 3.89 -8.45
CA LEU A 26 6.65 2.68 -8.87
C LEU A 26 5.25 2.99 -9.36
N THR A 27 4.52 3.86 -8.66
CA THR A 27 3.17 4.26 -9.08
C THR A 27 3.19 4.99 -10.41
N MET A 28 4.15 5.90 -10.62
CA MET A 28 4.26 6.63 -11.89
C MET A 28 4.61 5.74 -13.07
N ILE A 29 5.47 4.74 -12.89
CA ILE A 29 5.83 3.79 -13.94
C ILE A 29 4.61 3.00 -14.40
N VAL A 30 3.73 2.60 -13.48
CA VAL A 30 2.53 1.82 -13.79
C VAL A 30 1.27 2.67 -13.89
N ALA A 31 1.40 4.00 -13.82
CA ALA A 31 0.27 4.94 -13.83
C ALA A 31 -0.77 4.68 -14.95
N PRO A 32 -0.38 4.39 -16.21
CA PRO A 32 -1.35 4.12 -17.26
C PRO A 32 -2.28 2.92 -16.97
N ILE A 33 -1.82 2.00 -16.12
CA ILE A 33 -2.56 0.78 -15.73
C ILE A 33 -3.17 0.95 -14.33
N ALA A 34 -2.50 1.72 -13.46
CA ALA A 34 -2.88 1.89 -12.06
C ALA A 34 -4.19 2.69 -11.85
N PHE A 35 -4.51 3.59 -12.78
CA PHE A 35 -5.69 4.47 -12.71
C PHE A 35 -6.75 4.14 -13.77
N GLY A 36 -6.68 2.96 -14.38
CA GLY A 36 -7.68 2.45 -15.30
C GLY A 36 -8.92 1.86 -14.58
N PRO A 37 -9.83 1.25 -15.34
CA PRO A 37 -10.99 0.53 -14.79
C PRO A 37 -10.61 -0.57 -13.80
N VAL A 38 -9.40 -1.11 -13.94
CA VAL A 38 -8.77 -2.05 -13.01
C VAL A 38 -7.57 -1.35 -12.38
N GLN A 39 -7.68 -1.01 -11.10
CA GLN A 39 -6.59 -0.33 -10.38
C GLN A 39 -5.50 -1.33 -9.99
N PHE A 40 -4.42 -1.34 -10.76
CA PHE A 40 -3.27 -2.20 -10.52
C PHE A 40 -2.20 -1.44 -9.72
N ARG A 41 -2.26 -1.50 -8.39
CA ARG A 41 -1.36 -0.77 -7.49
C ARG A 41 -0.20 -1.66 -7.02
N ILE A 42 0.83 -1.85 -7.85
CA ILE A 42 2.04 -2.61 -7.48
C ILE A 42 2.75 -1.98 -6.27
N SER A 43 2.71 -0.65 -6.15
CA SER A 43 3.28 0.09 -5.02
C SER A 43 2.68 -0.29 -3.65
N GLU A 44 1.47 -0.86 -3.62
CA GLU A 44 0.86 -1.40 -2.39
C GLU A 44 1.64 -2.58 -1.81
N ALA A 45 2.46 -3.27 -2.60
CA ALA A 45 3.37 -4.29 -2.09
C ALA A 45 4.35 -3.72 -1.05
N LEU A 46 4.67 -2.42 -1.12
CA LEU A 46 5.49 -1.73 -0.13
C LEU A 46 4.83 -1.62 1.25
N CYS A 47 3.51 -1.87 1.36
CA CYS A 47 2.80 -1.92 2.65
C CYS A 47 3.24 -3.11 3.54
N VAL A 48 4.08 -4.00 3.04
CA VAL A 48 4.75 -5.03 3.84
C VAL A 48 5.97 -4.48 4.59
N LEU A 49 6.62 -3.42 4.06
CA LEU A 49 7.82 -2.84 4.68
C LEU A 49 7.64 -2.35 6.14
N PRO A 50 6.49 -1.82 6.57
CA PRO A 50 6.25 -1.48 7.96
C PRO A 50 6.52 -2.61 8.96
N TYR A 51 6.39 -3.86 8.55
CA TYR A 51 6.76 -5.00 9.38
C TYR A 51 8.25 -4.99 9.74
N PHE A 52 9.11 -4.61 8.80
CA PHE A 52 10.56 -4.57 9.00
C PHE A 52 11.06 -3.22 9.54
N LEU A 53 10.41 -2.13 9.14
CA LEU A 53 10.83 -0.77 9.40
C LEU A 53 9.64 0.10 9.83
N PRO A 54 9.56 0.51 11.11
CA PRO A 54 8.47 1.39 11.57
C PRO A 54 8.40 2.73 10.82
N SER A 55 9.53 3.21 10.31
CA SER A 55 9.61 4.43 9.49
C SER A 55 8.94 4.28 8.12
N ALA A 56 8.64 3.05 7.70
CA ALA A 56 7.93 2.80 6.47
C ALA A 56 6.43 3.17 6.55
N VAL A 57 5.81 3.15 7.74
CA VAL A 57 4.41 3.56 7.89
C VAL A 57 4.16 4.96 7.34
N PRO A 58 4.81 6.03 7.84
CA PRO A 58 4.65 7.35 7.25
C PRO A 58 5.18 7.41 5.82
N GLY A 59 6.23 6.67 5.48
CA GLY A 59 6.82 6.65 4.14
C GLY A 59 5.84 6.20 3.06
N VAL A 60 5.19 5.05 3.23
CA VAL A 60 4.21 4.54 2.25
C VAL A 60 2.95 5.40 2.21
N THR A 61 2.52 5.96 3.34
CA THR A 61 1.33 6.83 3.40
C THR A 61 1.56 8.13 2.64
N ILE A 62 2.67 8.81 2.89
CA ILE A 62 3.05 10.04 2.19
C ILE A 62 3.32 9.74 0.71
N GLY A 63 3.99 8.63 0.41
CA GLY A 63 4.22 8.17 -0.95
C GLY A 63 2.93 7.94 -1.72
N CYS A 64 1.94 7.28 -1.12
CA CYS A 64 0.63 7.07 -1.72
C CYS A 64 -0.11 8.39 -1.97
N PHE A 65 -0.12 9.29 -0.99
CA PHE A 65 -0.74 10.60 -1.13
C PHE A 65 -0.12 11.41 -2.28
N LEU A 66 1.21 11.51 -2.32
CA LEU A 66 1.92 12.22 -3.38
C LEU A 66 1.75 11.56 -4.75
N ALA A 67 1.81 10.23 -4.82
CA ALA A 67 1.61 9.50 -6.06
C ALA A 67 0.21 9.76 -6.65
N ASN A 68 -0.83 9.64 -5.85
CA ASN A 68 -2.20 9.90 -6.29
C ASN A 68 -2.38 11.36 -6.73
N LEU A 69 -1.78 12.30 -6.02
CA LEU A 69 -1.83 13.73 -6.37
C LEU A 69 -1.11 14.00 -7.71
N LEU A 70 0.10 13.46 -7.88
CA LEU A 70 0.91 13.66 -9.09
C LEU A 70 0.34 12.97 -10.32
N CYS A 71 -0.30 11.82 -10.12
CA CYS A 71 -0.96 11.08 -11.21
C CYS A 71 -2.34 11.64 -11.57
N GLY A 72 -2.82 12.68 -10.90
CA GLY A 72 -4.11 13.30 -11.20
C GLY A 72 -5.31 12.43 -10.81
N ALA A 73 -5.17 11.60 -9.77
CA ALA A 73 -6.28 10.81 -9.25
C ALA A 73 -7.41 11.70 -8.73
N ALA A 74 -8.64 11.18 -8.72
CA ALA A 74 -9.77 11.90 -8.17
C ALA A 74 -9.51 12.31 -6.70
N PRO A 75 -9.96 13.50 -6.24
CA PRO A 75 -9.71 13.99 -4.89
C PRO A 75 -10.11 12.99 -3.79
N LEU A 76 -11.19 12.26 -3.99
CA LEU A 76 -11.66 11.20 -3.10
C LEU A 76 -10.65 10.03 -3.05
N ASP A 77 -10.04 9.67 -4.17
CA ASP A 77 -9.03 8.61 -4.22
C ASP A 77 -7.72 9.05 -3.56
N VAL A 78 -7.34 10.32 -3.68
CA VAL A 78 -6.18 10.89 -2.98
C VAL A 78 -6.34 10.76 -1.47
N VAL A 79 -7.50 11.11 -0.91
CA VAL A 79 -7.76 11.10 0.53
C VAL A 79 -7.99 9.67 1.04
N PHE A 80 -8.95 8.97 0.48
CA PHE A 80 -9.35 7.64 0.96
C PHE A 80 -8.35 6.54 0.59
N GLY A 81 -7.69 6.65 -0.57
CA GLY A 81 -6.60 5.75 -0.95
C GLY A 81 -5.42 5.85 -0.01
N SER A 82 -5.02 7.08 0.37
CA SER A 82 -3.95 7.30 1.36
C SER A 82 -4.35 6.81 2.75
N LEU A 83 -5.62 6.98 3.13
CA LEU A 83 -6.15 6.49 4.39
C LEU A 83 -6.16 4.94 4.42
N ALA A 84 -6.56 4.30 3.33
CA ALA A 84 -6.50 2.84 3.18
C ALA A 84 -5.08 2.31 3.33
N THR A 85 -4.11 2.98 2.68
CA THR A 85 -2.68 2.66 2.78
C THR A 85 -2.17 2.83 4.21
N LEU A 86 -2.58 3.89 4.91
CA LEU A 86 -2.22 4.12 6.31
C LEU A 86 -2.75 3.00 7.21
N ILE A 87 -4.04 2.67 7.09
CA ILE A 87 -4.67 1.59 7.87
C ILE A 87 -3.98 0.25 7.58
N GLY A 88 -3.72 -0.05 6.31
CA GLY A 88 -3.00 -1.24 5.88
C GLY A 88 -1.59 -1.31 6.47
N ALA A 89 -0.82 -0.22 6.39
CA ALA A 89 0.55 -0.13 6.90
C ALA A 89 0.62 -0.27 8.44
N VAL A 90 -0.27 0.40 9.16
CA VAL A 90 -0.38 0.29 10.62
C VAL A 90 -0.79 -1.12 11.02
N GLY A 91 -1.78 -1.69 10.33
CA GLY A 91 -2.21 -3.06 10.54
C GLY A 91 -1.08 -4.06 10.32
N SER A 92 -0.31 -3.92 9.23
CA SER A 92 0.85 -4.76 8.93
C SER A 92 1.92 -4.67 10.04
N TYR A 93 2.16 -3.48 10.57
CA TYR A 93 3.10 -3.27 11.65
C TYR A 93 2.68 -4.00 12.95
N TYR A 94 1.41 -3.89 13.34
CA TYR A 94 0.92 -4.50 14.59
C TYR A 94 0.66 -6.01 14.45
N LEU A 95 -0.02 -6.43 13.39
CA LEU A 95 -0.36 -7.83 13.19
C LEU A 95 0.86 -8.66 12.79
N GLY A 96 1.80 -8.08 12.06
CA GLY A 96 3.04 -8.74 11.70
C GLY A 96 3.90 -9.14 12.90
N LYS A 97 3.84 -8.37 13.99
CA LYS A 97 4.51 -8.73 15.25
C LYS A 97 3.93 -9.98 15.89
N LYS A 98 2.64 -10.26 15.66
CA LYS A 98 1.95 -11.43 16.21
C LYS A 98 2.13 -12.66 15.33
N ASN A 99 2.00 -12.49 14.01
CA ASN A 99 2.19 -13.56 13.02
C ASN A 99 2.67 -13.00 11.68
N LYS A 100 3.75 -13.55 11.15
CA LYS A 100 4.31 -13.14 9.85
C LYS A 100 3.30 -13.24 8.70
N TRP A 101 2.43 -14.24 8.72
CA TRP A 101 1.39 -14.47 7.72
C TRP A 101 0.30 -13.40 7.72
N LEU A 102 0.07 -12.75 8.86
CA LEU A 102 -0.95 -11.71 9.02
C LEU A 102 -0.51 -10.34 8.50
N VAL A 103 0.74 -10.18 8.06
CA VAL A 103 1.26 -8.89 7.54
C VAL A 103 0.51 -8.41 6.31
N CYS A 104 0.12 -9.35 5.44
CA CYS A 104 -0.55 -9.04 4.17
C CYS A 104 -2.06 -8.80 4.31
N VAL A 105 -2.67 -9.26 5.41
CA VAL A 105 -4.13 -9.21 5.59
C VAL A 105 -4.67 -7.78 5.71
N PRO A 106 -4.10 -6.88 6.53
CA PRO A 106 -4.62 -5.53 6.69
C PRO A 106 -4.61 -4.69 5.40
N PRO A 107 -3.53 -4.67 4.59
CA PRO A 107 -3.55 -3.94 3.33
C PRO A 107 -4.60 -4.48 2.35
N ILE A 108 -4.73 -5.81 2.27
CA ILE A 108 -5.72 -6.45 1.40
C ILE A 108 -7.13 -6.06 1.82
N LEU A 109 -7.46 -6.17 3.12
CA LEU A 109 -8.79 -5.83 3.63
C LEU A 109 -9.11 -4.34 3.47
N SER A 110 -8.16 -3.45 3.81
CA SER A 110 -8.36 -2.01 3.69
C SER A 110 -8.64 -1.60 2.25
N ASN A 111 -7.86 -2.11 1.30
CA ASN A 111 -8.05 -1.80 -0.10
C ASN A 111 -9.32 -2.44 -0.67
N THR A 112 -9.65 -3.67 -0.28
CA THR A 112 -10.87 -4.36 -0.73
C THR A 112 -12.15 -3.65 -0.30
N ILE A 113 -12.15 -3.00 0.87
CA ILE A 113 -13.32 -2.29 1.39
C ILE A 113 -13.37 -0.87 0.85
N ILE A 114 -12.24 -0.14 0.93
CA ILE A 114 -12.20 1.31 0.68
C ILE A 114 -12.16 1.61 -0.83
N VAL A 115 -11.35 0.90 -1.61
CA VAL A 115 -11.15 1.20 -3.03
C VAL A 115 -12.42 1.02 -3.87
N PRO A 116 -13.21 -0.07 -3.76
CA PRO A 116 -14.47 -0.20 -4.50
C PRO A 116 -15.48 0.90 -4.15
N TRP A 117 -15.50 1.31 -2.89
CA TRP A 117 -16.38 2.37 -2.41
C TRP A 117 -16.01 3.73 -3.04
N VAL A 118 -14.72 4.04 -3.09
CA VAL A 118 -14.19 5.25 -3.75
C VAL A 118 -14.46 5.21 -5.24
N LEU A 119 -14.25 4.07 -5.90
CA LEU A 119 -14.53 3.91 -7.34
C LEU A 119 -15.99 4.18 -7.67
N ARG A 120 -16.90 3.72 -6.83
CA ARG A 120 -18.33 3.98 -7.02
C ARG A 120 -18.66 5.48 -6.95
N TYR A 121 -18.13 6.17 -5.94
CA TYR A 121 -18.45 7.58 -5.70
C TYR A 121 -17.62 8.53 -6.58
N ALA A 122 -16.35 8.23 -6.84
CA ALA A 122 -15.47 9.11 -7.60
C ALA A 122 -15.61 8.95 -9.11
N TYR A 123 -15.85 7.73 -9.58
CA TYR A 123 -15.88 7.39 -11.01
C TYR A 123 -17.27 6.93 -11.50
N GLY A 124 -18.28 6.89 -10.62
CA GLY A 124 -19.65 6.54 -10.98
C GLY A 124 -19.82 5.10 -11.49
N SER A 125 -18.88 4.21 -11.18
CA SER A 125 -18.98 2.81 -11.61
C SER A 125 -20.07 2.07 -10.84
N THR A 126 -20.96 1.41 -11.58
CA THR A 126 -22.09 0.67 -11.00
C THR A 126 -21.73 -0.74 -10.56
N ASP A 127 -20.64 -1.30 -11.09
CA ASP A 127 -20.22 -2.68 -10.87
C ASP A 127 -19.18 -2.78 -9.74
N LEU A 128 -19.66 -2.90 -8.50
CA LEU A 128 -18.80 -2.98 -7.32
C LEU A 128 -18.11 -4.34 -7.16
N ILE A 129 -18.82 -5.43 -7.51
CA ILE A 129 -18.37 -6.80 -7.25
C ILE A 129 -17.17 -7.21 -8.11
N PRO A 130 -17.15 -6.99 -9.43
CA PRO A 130 -15.99 -7.29 -10.26
C PRO A 130 -14.75 -6.51 -9.84
N TYR A 131 -14.89 -5.23 -9.48
CA TYR A 131 -13.78 -4.39 -9.03
C TYR A 131 -13.21 -4.84 -7.67
N ALA A 132 -14.07 -5.21 -6.74
CA ALA A 132 -13.64 -5.76 -5.45
C ALA A 132 -12.86 -7.07 -5.63
N MET A 133 -13.34 -7.98 -6.47
CA MET A 133 -12.67 -9.25 -6.76
C MET A 133 -11.32 -9.05 -7.45
N LEU A 134 -11.23 -8.14 -8.41
CA LEU A 134 -9.98 -7.82 -9.09
C LEU A 134 -8.97 -7.17 -8.13
N THR A 135 -9.41 -6.27 -7.27
CA THR A 135 -8.54 -5.65 -6.26
C THR A 135 -8.02 -6.69 -5.26
N VAL A 136 -8.88 -7.57 -4.76
CA VAL A 136 -8.48 -8.68 -3.87
C VAL A 136 -7.50 -9.61 -4.58
N GLY A 137 -7.81 -10.05 -5.78
CA GLY A 137 -6.97 -10.97 -6.53
C GLY A 137 -5.58 -10.40 -6.78
N THR A 138 -5.50 -9.16 -7.24
CA THR A 138 -4.24 -8.50 -7.57
C THR A 138 -3.38 -8.23 -6.34
N VAL A 139 -3.97 -7.64 -5.30
CA VAL A 139 -3.25 -7.31 -4.06
C VAL A 139 -2.84 -8.59 -3.34
N SER A 140 -3.72 -9.60 -3.26
CA SER A 140 -3.41 -10.90 -2.65
C SER A 140 -2.25 -11.59 -3.35
N TYR A 141 -2.25 -11.63 -4.69
CA TYR A 141 -1.19 -12.27 -5.46
C TYR A 141 0.15 -11.57 -5.28
N THR A 142 0.17 -10.25 -5.32
CA THR A 142 1.39 -9.46 -5.15
C THR A 142 1.98 -9.63 -3.75
N HIS A 143 1.14 -9.60 -2.71
CA HIS A 143 1.59 -9.76 -1.33
C HIS A 143 2.07 -11.20 -1.03
N LEU A 144 1.37 -12.22 -1.51
CA LEU A 144 1.77 -13.61 -1.33
C LEU A 144 3.11 -13.88 -1.99
N ARG A 145 3.33 -13.38 -3.21
CA ARG A 145 4.60 -13.57 -3.92
C ARG A 145 5.76 -12.82 -3.27
N ALA A 146 5.54 -11.61 -2.77
CA ALA A 146 6.54 -10.87 -2.00
C ALA A 146 6.95 -11.63 -0.73
N HIS A 147 6.00 -12.32 -0.10
CA HIS A 147 6.26 -13.11 1.10
C HIS A 147 7.04 -14.40 0.80
N GLU A 148 6.75 -15.09 -0.29
CA GLU A 148 7.53 -16.27 -0.72
C GLU A 148 8.98 -15.91 -1.00
N THR A 149 9.24 -14.78 -1.68
CA THR A 149 10.60 -14.33 -1.97
C THR A 149 11.39 -14.00 -0.70
N SER A 150 10.74 -13.46 0.33
CA SER A 150 11.41 -13.15 1.60
C SER A 150 11.61 -14.36 2.50
N ALA A 151 10.92 -15.47 2.27
CA ALA A 151 11.08 -16.71 3.02
C ALA A 151 12.28 -17.55 2.53
N HIS A 152 12.79 -17.25 1.33
CA HIS A 152 13.93 -17.93 0.72
C HIS A 152 15.26 -17.16 0.86
N LEU A 153 15.26 -15.99 1.52
CA LEU A 153 16.46 -15.21 1.88
C LEU A 153 16.73 -15.30 3.38
#